data_df698e073ce1a595d7b0125b597c9440
#
_entry.id   df698e073ce1a595d7b0125b597c9440
#
_cell.length_a   1.000
_cell.length_b   1.000
_cell.length_c   1.000
_cell.angle_alpha   90.00
_cell.angle_beta   90.00
_cell.angle_gamma   90.00
#
_symmetry.space_group_name_H-M   'P 1'
#
loop_
_entity.id
_entity.type
_entity.pdbx_description
1 polymer ?
#
loop_
_entity_poly.entity_id
_entity_poly.type
_entity_poly.pdbx_seq_one_letter_code
_entity_poly.pdbx_strand_id
1 'polypeptide(L)'
;MREKFFSETIEKQAWSLTFPIYQTGSFLMPEGEKYRYSRELNPTVEELSRIISMFEDAQMTTCTSSGMGAISTTLFTLLEKEKKLLIPADLFGRTYNFITSFLLKLGIQLKVSDPGNINIIKNIEENQIVFLEGISNPMLRVYDIELIAEIVHEKGGMLIVDSTLATPYNAEPLNHGADVVIHSLSKFMSGHNDLIGGSISGHSDIINKIDATRRTLGTSLDPNTAFLAIRGLKTLGLRMEKINNNAKLISEMLEDAKFSRNIVYPANKNHTDWEAAAKNLVGGSGIVTFELSKQSNEPGKFMKKLELVKPANTFGSVNSLISHPTTMSHRNLSENSRKRVGISDNTMRLSVGIEGVERIFSDLLKASEQ
;
A
#
# COMPACT_ATOMS: atom_id res chain seq x y z
N MET A 1 -10.99 18.06 5.16
CA MET A 1 -10.08 17.05 5.77
C MET A 1 -10.76 16.52 7.00
N ARG A 2 -11.19 15.26 7.01
CA ARG A 2 -11.75 14.65 8.24
C ARG A 2 -10.55 14.30 9.13
N GLU A 3 -10.38 15.02 10.22
CA GLU A 3 -9.47 14.59 11.29
C GLU A 3 -10.02 13.29 11.87
N LYS A 4 -9.48 12.16 11.45
CA LYS A 4 -9.78 10.87 12.06
C LYS A 4 -8.89 10.74 13.31
N PHE A 5 -9.45 11.13 14.45
CA PHE A 5 -8.84 10.83 15.75
C PHE A 5 -9.30 9.44 16.19
N PHE A 6 -8.37 8.67 16.71
CA PHE A 6 -8.72 7.45 17.43
C PHE A 6 -8.31 7.55 18.89
N SER A 7 -9.07 6.88 19.74
CA SER A 7 -8.67 6.65 21.13
C SER A 7 -8.35 5.17 21.32
N GLU A 8 -7.28 4.89 22.03
CA GLU A 8 -7.02 3.53 22.49
C GLU A 8 -8.05 3.09 23.52
N THR A 9 -8.35 1.80 23.58
CA THR A 9 -9.14 1.23 24.66
C THR A 9 -8.34 1.34 25.95
N ILE A 10 -8.97 1.92 26.98
CA ILE A 10 -8.34 2.00 28.31
C ILE A 10 -8.41 0.63 28.95
N GLU A 11 -7.23 0.06 29.28
CA GLU A 11 -7.14 -1.19 30.02
C GLU A 11 -7.49 -0.92 31.48
N LYS A 12 -8.61 -1.52 31.95
CA LYS A 12 -9.21 -1.17 33.25
C LYS A 12 -8.47 -1.73 34.48
N GLN A 13 -7.68 -2.79 34.32
CA GLN A 13 -6.95 -3.38 35.45
C GLN A 13 -5.82 -2.47 35.95
N ALA A 14 -5.10 -1.82 35.01
CA ALA A 14 -3.97 -0.96 35.28
C ALA A 14 -4.21 0.52 35.00
N TRP A 15 -5.34 0.88 34.38
CA TRP A 15 -5.66 2.24 33.91
C TRP A 15 -4.56 2.85 33.03
N SER A 16 -3.96 2.02 32.18
CA SER A 16 -2.87 2.43 31.29
C SER A 16 -3.36 3.38 30.21
N LEU A 17 -2.60 4.47 29.96
CA LEU A 17 -2.88 5.40 28.85
C LEU A 17 -2.56 4.81 27.47
N THR A 18 -1.72 3.78 27.43
CA THR A 18 -1.42 3.04 26.20
C THR A 18 -1.89 1.60 26.34
N PHE A 19 -2.38 1.01 25.25
CA PHE A 19 -2.81 -0.38 25.31
C PHE A 19 -1.60 -1.30 25.58
N PRO A 20 -1.70 -2.27 26.51
CA PRO A 20 -0.56 -3.12 26.88
C PRO A 20 -0.21 -4.13 25.79
N ILE A 21 1.06 -4.60 25.84
CA ILE A 21 1.52 -5.70 25.00
C ILE A 21 1.26 -7.03 25.71
N TYR A 22 0.40 -7.86 25.14
CA TYR A 22 0.15 -9.22 25.63
C TYR A 22 1.10 -10.20 24.94
N GLN A 23 2.35 -10.25 25.44
CA GLN A 23 3.40 -11.10 24.88
C GLN A 23 3.29 -12.53 25.43
N THR A 24 2.35 -13.29 24.89
CA THR A 24 2.13 -14.69 25.27
C THR A 24 1.68 -15.52 24.06
N GLY A 25 2.07 -16.79 24.01
CA GLY A 25 1.59 -17.75 23.01
C GLY A 25 0.23 -18.35 23.35
N SER A 26 -0.07 -18.50 24.65
CA SER A 26 -1.29 -19.17 25.15
C SER A 26 -1.89 -18.42 26.33
N PHE A 27 -3.18 -18.50 26.47
CA PHE A 27 -3.95 -17.91 27.57
C PHE A 27 -4.57 -19.02 28.41
N LEU A 28 -4.78 -18.74 29.71
CA LEU A 28 -5.68 -19.55 30.52
C LEU A 28 -7.09 -19.41 29.94
N MET A 29 -7.88 -20.47 30.05
CA MET A 29 -9.21 -20.54 29.47
C MET A 29 -10.30 -20.73 30.55
N PRO A 30 -10.57 -19.72 31.40
CA PRO A 30 -11.78 -19.74 32.24
C PRO A 30 -13.02 -19.81 31.32
N GLU A 31 -14.12 -20.30 31.86
CA GLU A 31 -15.38 -20.37 31.14
C GLU A 31 -15.82 -18.97 30.66
N GLY A 32 -16.17 -18.87 29.35
CA GLY A 32 -16.58 -17.62 28.72
C GLY A 32 -15.48 -16.76 28.13
N GLU A 33 -14.18 -17.10 28.33
CA GLU A 33 -13.07 -16.32 27.78
C GLU A 33 -12.82 -16.62 26.29
N LYS A 34 -12.56 -15.55 25.51
CA LYS A 34 -12.36 -15.63 24.06
C LYS A 34 -10.92 -15.93 23.65
N TYR A 35 -9.94 -15.54 24.48
CA TYR A 35 -8.52 -15.73 24.14
C TYR A 35 -8.05 -17.12 24.52
N ARG A 36 -7.41 -17.82 23.58
CA ARG A 36 -6.89 -19.18 23.76
C ARG A 36 -5.43 -19.27 23.35
N TYR A 37 -5.15 -18.83 22.14
CA TYR A 37 -3.83 -18.91 21.51
C TYR A 37 -3.58 -17.70 20.62
N SER A 38 -2.41 -17.05 20.75
CA SER A 38 -2.14 -15.76 20.10
C SER A 38 -2.15 -15.83 18.56
N ARG A 39 -1.88 -17.00 17.96
CA ARG A 39 -2.06 -17.18 16.52
C ARG A 39 -3.52 -16.96 16.09
N GLU A 40 -4.45 -17.31 16.94
CA GLU A 40 -5.88 -17.14 16.66
C GLU A 40 -6.35 -15.74 17.00
N LEU A 41 -6.09 -15.31 18.23
CA LEU A 41 -6.51 -14.00 18.74
C LEU A 41 -5.58 -13.53 19.86
N ASN A 42 -5.16 -12.27 19.80
CA ASN A 42 -4.33 -11.64 20.81
C ASN A 42 -4.89 -10.24 21.12
N PRO A 43 -5.02 -9.82 22.40
CA PRO A 43 -5.62 -8.52 22.75
C PRO A 43 -4.96 -7.32 22.07
N THR A 44 -3.61 -7.30 21.97
CA THR A 44 -2.88 -6.19 21.35
C THR A 44 -3.12 -6.13 19.84
N VAL A 45 -3.19 -7.30 19.16
CA VAL A 45 -3.49 -7.39 17.74
C VAL A 45 -4.95 -7.03 17.45
N GLU A 46 -5.86 -7.42 18.32
CA GLU A 46 -7.27 -7.04 18.22
C GLU A 46 -7.47 -5.53 18.37
N GLU A 47 -6.76 -4.89 19.31
CA GLU A 47 -6.80 -3.43 19.46
C GLU A 47 -6.27 -2.72 18.18
N LEU A 48 -5.16 -3.20 17.59
CA LEU A 48 -4.69 -2.68 16.32
C LEU A 48 -5.76 -2.83 15.23
N SER A 49 -6.40 -4.00 15.13
CA SER A 49 -7.46 -4.26 14.15
C SER A 49 -8.63 -3.31 14.32
N ARG A 50 -9.06 -3.06 15.57
CA ARG A 50 -10.10 -2.08 15.91
C ARG A 50 -9.73 -0.66 15.47
N ILE A 51 -8.50 -0.23 15.73
CA ILE A 51 -8.00 1.09 15.34
C ILE A 51 -8.00 1.23 13.81
N ILE A 52 -7.51 0.21 13.07
CA ILE A 52 -7.50 0.26 11.61
C ILE A 52 -8.93 0.27 11.04
N SER A 53 -9.86 -0.50 11.62
CA SER A 53 -11.27 -0.43 11.23
C SER A 53 -11.83 0.99 11.32
N MET A 54 -11.46 1.74 12.37
CA MET A 54 -11.89 3.15 12.50
C MET A 54 -11.28 4.06 11.43
N PHE A 55 -10.03 3.82 11.03
CA PHE A 55 -9.39 4.59 9.97
C PHE A 55 -10.00 4.30 8.60
N GLU A 56 -10.35 3.04 8.33
CA GLU A 56 -10.91 2.59 7.05
C GLU A 56 -12.44 2.75 6.95
N ASP A 57 -13.11 3.13 8.03
CA ASP A 57 -14.57 3.09 8.14
C ASP A 57 -15.12 1.68 7.84
N ALA A 58 -14.40 0.66 8.28
CA ALA A 58 -14.67 -0.74 8.03
C ALA A 58 -15.46 -1.38 9.17
N GLN A 59 -16.33 -2.33 8.86
CA GLN A 59 -17.03 -3.12 9.88
C GLN A 59 -16.07 -4.02 10.66
N MET A 60 -15.04 -4.53 9.98
CA MET A 60 -14.06 -5.43 10.59
C MET A 60 -12.71 -5.32 9.88
N THR A 61 -11.64 -5.50 10.67
CA THR A 61 -10.27 -5.64 10.16
C THR A 61 -9.60 -6.86 10.80
N THR A 62 -8.77 -7.55 10.05
CA THR A 62 -7.83 -8.55 10.56
C THR A 62 -6.41 -8.19 10.17
N CYS A 63 -5.43 -8.48 11.06
CA CYS A 63 -4.03 -8.17 10.83
C CYS A 63 -3.19 -9.42 10.56
N THR A 64 -2.20 -9.27 9.70
CA THR A 64 -1.32 -10.34 9.25
C THR A 64 0.16 -9.98 9.42
N SER A 65 1.03 -10.99 9.37
CA SER A 65 2.49 -10.85 9.55
C SER A 65 3.19 -10.01 8.48
N SER A 66 2.54 -9.68 7.37
CA SER A 66 3.07 -8.83 6.31
C SER A 66 1.98 -8.41 5.32
N GLY A 67 2.24 -7.38 4.50
CA GLY A 67 1.36 -7.03 3.37
C GLY A 67 1.16 -8.19 2.39
N MET A 68 2.21 -8.96 2.09
CA MET A 68 2.08 -10.19 1.28
C MET A 68 1.26 -11.27 1.98
N GLY A 69 1.35 -11.37 3.32
CA GLY A 69 0.48 -12.23 4.13
C GLY A 69 -0.99 -11.81 4.01
N ALA A 70 -1.27 -10.50 3.99
CA ALA A 70 -2.62 -9.99 3.76
C ALA A 70 -3.13 -10.35 2.36
N ILE A 71 -2.36 -10.05 1.31
CA ILE A 71 -2.71 -10.37 -0.07
C ILE A 71 -2.92 -11.87 -0.28
N SER A 72 -1.98 -12.71 0.16
CA SER A 72 -2.07 -14.15 -0.03
C SER A 72 -3.23 -14.76 0.73
N THR A 73 -3.45 -14.38 1.99
CA THR A 73 -4.58 -14.88 2.79
C THR A 73 -5.91 -14.50 2.15
N THR A 74 -6.06 -13.25 1.70
CA THR A 74 -7.27 -12.78 1.01
C THR A 74 -7.54 -13.58 -0.26
N LEU A 75 -6.53 -13.69 -1.14
CA LEU A 75 -6.70 -14.38 -2.41
C LEU A 75 -6.91 -15.90 -2.24
N PHE A 76 -6.25 -16.55 -1.28
CA PHE A 76 -6.52 -17.96 -0.97
C PHE A 76 -7.94 -18.19 -0.42
N THR A 77 -8.50 -17.21 0.30
CA THR A 77 -9.85 -17.32 0.84
C THR A 77 -10.91 -17.15 -0.24
N LEU A 78 -10.73 -16.16 -1.13
CA LEU A 78 -11.77 -15.70 -2.04
C LEU A 78 -11.69 -16.35 -3.43
N LEU A 79 -10.53 -16.88 -3.81
CA LEU A 79 -10.32 -17.58 -5.08
C LEU A 79 -10.48 -19.09 -4.90
N GLU A 80 -11.66 -19.60 -5.22
CA GLU A 80 -11.89 -21.03 -5.39
C GLU A 80 -11.44 -21.50 -6.79
N LYS A 81 -11.38 -22.82 -6.99
CA LYS A 81 -11.09 -23.41 -8.30
C LYS A 81 -12.05 -22.84 -9.37
N GLU A 82 -11.49 -22.47 -10.52
CA GLU A 82 -12.21 -21.87 -11.67
C GLU A 82 -12.71 -20.43 -11.46
N LYS A 83 -12.47 -19.82 -10.30
CA LYS A 83 -12.75 -18.38 -10.13
C LYS A 83 -11.87 -17.55 -11.05
N LYS A 84 -12.46 -16.48 -11.58
CA LYS A 84 -11.79 -15.53 -12.47
C LYS A 84 -11.14 -14.42 -11.65
N LEU A 85 -9.88 -14.11 -11.94
CA LEU A 85 -9.16 -12.99 -11.35
C LEU A 85 -8.69 -12.05 -12.48
N LEU A 86 -9.03 -10.77 -12.37
CA LEU A 86 -8.49 -9.69 -13.22
C LEU A 86 -7.51 -8.87 -12.41
N ILE A 87 -6.33 -8.64 -13.00
CA ILE A 87 -5.30 -7.75 -12.44
C ILE A 87 -4.73 -6.85 -13.53
N PRO A 88 -4.26 -5.64 -13.20
CA PRO A 88 -3.42 -4.86 -14.10
C PRO A 88 -1.97 -5.39 -14.11
N ALA A 89 -1.24 -5.10 -15.18
CA ALA A 89 0.15 -5.56 -15.33
C ALA A 89 1.16 -4.78 -14.46
N ASP A 90 0.78 -3.62 -13.93
CA ASP A 90 1.63 -2.72 -13.14
C ASP A 90 1.50 -2.89 -11.62
N LEU A 91 1.03 -4.05 -11.16
CA LEU A 91 1.05 -4.40 -9.74
C LEU A 91 2.48 -4.48 -9.18
N PHE A 92 2.61 -4.27 -7.88
CA PHE A 92 3.85 -4.55 -7.15
C PHE A 92 4.42 -5.92 -7.54
N GLY A 93 5.70 -5.95 -7.91
CA GLY A 93 6.31 -7.12 -8.54
C GLY A 93 6.18 -8.43 -7.75
N ARG A 94 6.12 -8.40 -6.40
CA ARG A 94 5.89 -9.61 -5.59
C ARG A 94 4.45 -10.09 -5.66
N THR A 95 3.49 -9.17 -5.66
CA THR A 95 2.06 -9.48 -5.84
C THR A 95 1.83 -10.08 -7.22
N TYR A 96 2.36 -9.44 -8.26
CA TYR A 96 2.28 -9.94 -9.63
C TYR A 96 2.88 -11.35 -9.75
N ASN A 97 4.09 -11.56 -9.23
CA ASN A 97 4.75 -12.87 -9.26
C ASN A 97 3.99 -13.94 -8.45
N PHE A 98 3.45 -13.59 -7.28
CA PHE A 98 2.63 -14.51 -6.49
C PHE A 98 1.40 -14.98 -7.29
N ILE A 99 0.70 -14.05 -7.91
CA ILE A 99 -0.50 -14.37 -8.70
C ILE A 99 -0.15 -15.19 -9.95
N THR A 100 0.83 -14.74 -10.74
CA THR A 100 1.15 -15.36 -12.05
C THR A 100 1.94 -16.65 -11.95
N SER A 101 2.71 -16.87 -10.88
CA SER A 101 3.59 -18.05 -10.74
C SER A 101 3.09 -19.06 -9.72
N PHE A 102 2.29 -18.64 -8.74
CA PHE A 102 1.82 -19.50 -7.67
C PHE A 102 0.33 -19.81 -7.77
N LEU A 103 -0.54 -18.77 -7.83
CA LEU A 103 -1.99 -18.99 -7.87
C LEU A 103 -2.45 -19.67 -9.17
N LEU A 104 -1.80 -19.41 -10.29
CA LEU A 104 -2.11 -20.12 -11.55
C LEU A 104 -2.01 -21.65 -11.42
N LYS A 105 -1.10 -22.16 -10.57
CA LYS A 105 -0.96 -23.61 -10.33
C LYS A 105 -2.14 -24.22 -9.57
N LEU A 106 -2.97 -23.38 -8.95
CA LEU A 106 -4.18 -23.78 -8.24
C LEU A 106 -5.43 -23.82 -9.15
N GLY A 107 -5.27 -23.55 -10.45
CA GLY A 107 -6.34 -23.66 -11.45
C GLY A 107 -7.28 -22.46 -11.51
N ILE A 108 -6.84 -21.28 -11.04
CA ILE A 108 -7.61 -20.03 -11.24
C ILE A 108 -7.52 -19.56 -12.70
N GLN A 109 -8.56 -18.87 -13.16
CA GLN A 109 -8.59 -18.22 -14.46
C GLN A 109 -8.06 -16.78 -14.34
N LEU A 110 -6.79 -16.56 -14.70
CA LEU A 110 -6.17 -15.25 -14.61
C LEU A 110 -6.27 -14.47 -15.92
N LYS A 111 -6.72 -13.22 -15.83
CA LYS A 111 -6.66 -12.23 -16.90
C LYS A 111 -5.77 -11.06 -16.47
N VAL A 112 -4.78 -10.72 -17.29
CA VAL A 112 -3.87 -9.59 -17.03
C VAL A 112 -4.17 -8.49 -18.04
N SER A 113 -4.66 -7.36 -17.56
CA SER A 113 -4.93 -6.16 -18.35
C SER A 113 -3.71 -5.27 -18.48
N ASP A 114 -3.64 -4.48 -19.56
CA ASP A 114 -2.76 -3.32 -19.58
C ASP A 114 -3.18 -2.30 -18.50
N PRO A 115 -2.25 -1.49 -17.97
CA PRO A 115 -2.55 -0.48 -16.97
C PRO A 115 -3.56 0.57 -17.46
N GLY A 116 -4.32 1.14 -16.52
CA GLY A 116 -5.23 2.25 -16.72
C GLY A 116 -6.72 1.87 -16.70
N ASN A 117 -7.53 2.83 -16.32
CA ASN A 117 -8.98 2.67 -16.06
C ASN A 117 -9.73 2.03 -17.22
N ILE A 118 -9.57 2.56 -18.42
CA ILE A 118 -10.26 2.06 -19.62
C ILE A 118 -9.92 0.59 -19.89
N ASN A 119 -8.66 0.21 -19.71
CA ASN A 119 -8.23 -1.16 -19.97
C ASN A 119 -8.79 -2.14 -18.94
N ILE A 120 -8.80 -1.77 -17.65
CA ILE A 120 -9.43 -2.59 -16.60
C ILE A 120 -10.91 -2.76 -16.87
N ILE A 121 -11.65 -1.67 -17.09
CA ILE A 121 -13.11 -1.69 -17.32
C ILE A 121 -13.49 -2.60 -18.49
N LYS A 122 -12.79 -2.50 -19.63
CA LYS A 122 -13.03 -3.35 -20.81
C LYS A 122 -12.81 -4.85 -20.55
N ASN A 123 -12.05 -5.19 -19.52
CA ASN A 123 -11.66 -6.56 -19.22
C ASN A 123 -12.47 -7.20 -18.09
N ILE A 124 -13.38 -6.46 -17.43
CA ILE A 124 -14.26 -7.00 -16.37
C ILE A 124 -15.27 -7.96 -16.97
N GLU A 125 -15.35 -9.16 -16.40
CA GLU A 125 -16.28 -10.23 -16.80
C GLU A 125 -17.23 -10.60 -15.65
N GLU A 126 -18.24 -11.42 -15.95
CA GLU A 126 -19.19 -11.93 -14.96
C GLU A 126 -18.52 -12.73 -13.85
N ASN A 127 -18.96 -12.50 -12.60
CA ASN A 127 -18.50 -13.19 -11.39
C ASN A 127 -16.98 -13.16 -11.18
N GLN A 128 -16.31 -12.08 -11.59
CA GLN A 128 -14.86 -11.93 -11.54
C GLN A 128 -14.41 -11.19 -10.29
N ILE A 129 -13.31 -11.63 -9.68
CA ILE A 129 -12.59 -10.83 -8.69
C ILE A 129 -11.65 -9.90 -9.43
N VAL A 130 -11.70 -8.61 -9.10
CA VAL A 130 -10.75 -7.60 -9.59
C VAL A 130 -9.85 -7.20 -8.45
N PHE A 131 -8.53 -7.31 -8.64
CA PHE A 131 -7.53 -6.87 -7.68
C PHE A 131 -6.72 -5.72 -8.25
N LEU A 132 -6.71 -4.57 -7.55
CA LEU A 132 -6.01 -3.36 -7.95
C LEU A 132 -5.11 -2.85 -6.82
N GLU A 133 -4.08 -2.07 -7.19
CA GLU A 133 -3.48 -1.08 -6.28
C GLU A 133 -4.17 0.26 -6.53
N GLY A 134 -4.71 0.91 -5.49
CA GLY A 134 -5.40 2.20 -5.64
C GLY A 134 -4.51 3.27 -6.28
N ILE A 135 -3.22 3.26 -5.93
CA ILE A 135 -2.13 3.97 -6.62
C ILE A 135 -1.06 2.93 -6.96
N SER A 136 -0.75 2.75 -8.24
CA SER A 136 0.22 1.72 -8.66
C SER A 136 1.68 2.12 -8.38
N ASN A 137 2.57 1.13 -8.29
CA ASN A 137 3.98 1.31 -7.98
C ASN A 137 4.88 0.70 -9.09
N PRO A 138 5.76 1.45 -9.78
CA PRO A 138 6.19 2.80 -9.42
C PRO A 138 5.53 3.93 -10.23
N MET A 139 4.71 3.63 -11.23
CA MET A 139 4.23 4.62 -12.21
C MET A 139 3.04 5.44 -11.74
N LEU A 140 2.58 5.21 -10.49
CA LEU A 140 1.57 6.00 -9.79
C LEU A 140 0.24 6.18 -10.56
N ARG A 141 -0.14 5.19 -11.39
CA ARG A 141 -1.46 5.16 -12.02
C ARG A 141 -2.53 5.18 -10.93
N VAL A 142 -3.61 5.90 -11.14
CA VAL A 142 -4.72 6.00 -10.19
C VAL A 142 -5.98 5.42 -10.82
N TYR A 143 -6.57 4.44 -10.14
CA TYR A 143 -7.80 3.80 -10.60
C TYR A 143 -9.03 4.50 -10.04
N ASP A 144 -10.07 4.69 -10.86
CA ASP A 144 -11.39 5.17 -10.43
C ASP A 144 -12.14 4.03 -9.73
N ILE A 145 -11.92 3.94 -8.42
CA ILE A 145 -12.43 2.85 -7.59
C ILE A 145 -13.95 2.77 -7.66
N GLU A 146 -14.65 3.91 -7.59
CA GLU A 146 -16.12 3.94 -7.59
C GLU A 146 -16.69 3.42 -8.91
N LEU A 147 -16.19 3.91 -10.05
CA LEU A 147 -16.63 3.44 -11.36
C LEU A 147 -16.32 1.95 -11.58
N ILE A 148 -15.13 1.50 -11.16
CA ILE A 148 -14.75 0.09 -11.29
C ILE A 148 -15.60 -0.79 -10.38
N ALA A 149 -15.87 -0.37 -9.14
CA ALA A 149 -16.71 -1.09 -8.20
C ALA A 149 -18.15 -1.25 -8.73
N GLU A 150 -18.74 -0.18 -9.25
CA GLU A 150 -20.08 -0.20 -9.87
C GLU A 150 -20.16 -1.29 -10.96
N ILE A 151 -19.23 -1.27 -11.93
CA ILE A 151 -19.22 -2.24 -13.03
C ILE A 151 -18.93 -3.67 -12.54
N VAL A 152 -18.05 -3.83 -11.56
CA VAL A 152 -17.73 -5.15 -10.97
C VAL A 152 -18.97 -5.73 -10.28
N HIS A 153 -19.68 -4.92 -9.49
CA HIS A 153 -20.86 -5.34 -8.76
C HIS A 153 -22.04 -5.63 -9.68
N GLU A 154 -22.26 -4.82 -10.73
CA GLU A 154 -23.29 -5.09 -11.76
C GLU A 154 -23.09 -6.48 -12.41
N LYS A 155 -21.83 -6.95 -12.48
CA LYS A 155 -21.47 -8.26 -13.01
C LYS A 155 -21.36 -9.36 -11.94
N GLY A 156 -21.80 -9.10 -10.71
CA GLY A 156 -21.76 -10.06 -9.60
C GLY A 156 -20.35 -10.37 -9.10
N GLY A 157 -19.36 -9.52 -9.41
CA GLY A 157 -17.97 -9.66 -9.02
C GLY A 157 -17.65 -9.04 -7.65
N MET A 158 -16.36 -8.93 -7.35
CA MET A 158 -15.83 -8.35 -6.12
C MET A 158 -14.57 -7.52 -6.42
N LEU A 159 -14.44 -6.36 -5.77
CA LEU A 159 -13.28 -5.47 -5.91
C LEU A 159 -12.41 -5.49 -4.65
N ILE A 160 -11.14 -5.87 -4.83
CA ILE A 160 -10.10 -5.84 -3.79
C ILE A 160 -9.12 -4.73 -4.13
N VAL A 161 -8.85 -3.83 -3.19
CA VAL A 161 -7.94 -2.70 -3.39
C VAL A 161 -6.79 -2.76 -2.39
N ASP A 162 -5.55 -2.83 -2.87
CA ASP A 162 -4.36 -2.53 -2.07
C ASP A 162 -4.17 -1.01 -2.03
N SER A 163 -4.46 -0.40 -0.88
CA SER A 163 -4.38 1.05 -0.66
C SER A 163 -3.10 1.49 0.08
N THR A 164 -2.04 0.67 0.01
CA THR A 164 -0.79 0.89 0.75
C THR A 164 -0.14 2.25 0.44
N LEU A 165 -0.17 2.72 -0.83
CA LEU A 165 0.41 4.01 -1.19
C LEU A 165 -0.45 5.20 -0.77
N ALA A 166 -1.76 5.06 -0.83
CA ALA A 166 -2.68 6.13 -0.44
C ALA A 166 -2.77 6.27 1.08
N THR A 167 -2.82 5.17 1.81
CA THR A 167 -3.23 5.09 3.22
C THR A 167 -4.68 5.55 3.44
N PRO A 168 -5.31 5.25 4.56
CA PRO A 168 -6.65 5.77 4.88
C PRO A 168 -6.69 7.30 5.08
N TYR A 169 -5.53 7.96 5.06
CA TYR A 169 -5.45 9.42 5.08
C TYR A 169 -5.80 10.05 3.72
N ASN A 170 -5.33 9.45 2.62
CA ASN A 170 -5.52 9.99 1.27
C ASN A 170 -6.71 9.38 0.54
N ALA A 171 -7.08 8.14 0.82
CA ALA A 171 -8.17 7.44 0.14
C ALA A 171 -8.97 6.55 1.09
N GLU A 172 -10.24 6.41 0.82
CA GLU A 172 -11.19 5.55 1.55
C GLU A 172 -11.88 4.60 0.56
N PRO A 173 -11.19 3.56 0.06
CA PRO A 173 -11.72 2.73 -1.02
C PRO A 173 -13.03 2.00 -0.66
N LEU A 174 -13.26 1.64 0.61
CA LEU A 174 -14.53 1.04 1.06
C LEU A 174 -15.71 1.99 0.84
N ASN A 175 -15.53 3.30 1.08
CA ASN A 175 -16.55 4.31 0.85
C ASN A 175 -16.81 4.57 -0.65
N HIS A 176 -15.92 4.08 -1.52
CA HIS A 176 -16.03 4.11 -2.98
C HIS A 176 -16.38 2.74 -3.57
N GLY A 177 -16.89 1.81 -2.76
CA GLY A 177 -17.43 0.53 -3.22
C GLY A 177 -16.44 -0.63 -3.30
N ALA A 178 -15.20 -0.49 -2.83
CA ALA A 178 -14.32 -1.65 -2.68
C ALA A 178 -14.89 -2.61 -1.61
N ASP A 179 -14.83 -3.92 -1.84
CA ASP A 179 -15.29 -4.95 -0.90
C ASP A 179 -14.25 -5.26 0.17
N VAL A 180 -12.98 -5.21 -0.23
CA VAL A 180 -11.83 -5.48 0.64
C VAL A 180 -10.74 -4.47 0.37
N VAL A 181 -10.19 -3.89 1.45
CA VAL A 181 -9.01 -3.02 1.42
C VAL A 181 -7.85 -3.68 2.14
N ILE A 182 -6.69 -3.64 1.50
CA ILE A 182 -5.45 -4.21 2.03
C ILE A 182 -4.42 -3.10 2.24
N HIS A 183 -3.63 -3.20 3.32
CA HIS A 183 -2.46 -2.38 3.54
C HIS A 183 -1.23 -3.20 3.94
N SER A 184 -0.08 -2.78 3.46
CA SER A 184 1.19 -3.08 4.11
C SER A 184 1.43 -2.08 5.23
N LEU A 185 1.26 -2.50 6.48
CA LEU A 185 1.52 -1.67 7.66
C LEU A 185 2.97 -1.22 7.75
N SER A 186 3.89 -1.93 7.10
CA SER A 186 5.33 -1.67 7.03
C SER A 186 5.69 -0.34 6.35
N LYS A 187 4.72 0.31 5.69
CA LYS A 187 4.90 1.51 4.88
C LYS A 187 4.43 2.76 5.64
N PHE A 188 3.75 3.66 4.98
CA PHE A 188 3.28 4.92 5.56
C PHE A 188 2.48 4.77 6.86
N MET A 189 1.73 3.68 7.03
CA MET A 189 0.92 3.49 8.23
C MET A 189 1.79 3.42 9.49
N SER A 190 2.87 2.65 9.53
CA SER A 190 3.86 2.70 10.63
C SER A 190 4.81 3.89 10.49
N GLY A 191 5.33 4.13 9.28
CA GLY A 191 6.14 5.28 8.92
C GLY A 191 7.58 5.29 9.44
N HIS A 192 8.07 4.23 10.10
CA HIS A 192 9.36 4.24 10.81
C HIS A 192 10.34 3.15 10.37
N ASN A 193 10.00 2.33 9.35
CA ASN A 193 10.83 1.21 8.84
C ASN A 193 11.23 0.16 9.89
N ASP A 194 10.49 0.03 10.97
CA ASP A 194 10.82 -0.78 12.15
C ASP A 194 9.91 -2.00 12.35
N LEU A 195 8.95 -2.22 11.45
CA LEU A 195 8.04 -3.35 11.51
C LEU A 195 7.68 -3.92 10.13
N ILE A 196 7.22 -5.17 10.14
CA ILE A 196 6.59 -5.83 9.00
C ILE A 196 5.20 -6.29 9.44
N GLY A 197 4.16 -5.85 8.72
CA GLY A 197 2.77 -6.19 9.00
C GLY A 197 1.87 -5.91 7.81
N GLY A 198 0.65 -6.45 7.88
CA GLY A 198 -0.41 -6.19 6.92
C GLY A 198 -1.77 -6.11 7.61
N SER A 199 -2.75 -5.49 6.95
CA SER A 199 -4.14 -5.46 7.39
C SER A 199 -5.08 -5.71 6.22
N ILE A 200 -6.26 -6.23 6.54
CA ILE A 200 -7.34 -6.54 5.61
C ILE A 200 -8.63 -6.04 6.25
N SER A 201 -9.30 -5.11 5.59
CA SER A 201 -10.48 -4.41 6.10
C SER A 201 -11.65 -4.56 5.13
N GLY A 202 -12.88 -4.63 5.64
CA GLY A 202 -14.09 -4.72 4.82
C GLY A 202 -15.35 -5.08 5.62
N HIS A 203 -16.34 -5.64 4.94
CA HIS A 203 -17.56 -6.13 5.58
C HIS A 203 -17.26 -7.37 6.45
N SER A 204 -17.92 -7.47 7.61
CA SER A 204 -17.65 -8.52 8.61
C SER A 204 -17.77 -9.95 8.06
N ASP A 205 -18.72 -10.22 7.17
CA ASP A 205 -18.94 -11.56 6.60
C ASP A 205 -17.76 -12.02 5.73
N ILE A 206 -17.13 -11.09 5.01
CA ILE A 206 -15.96 -11.37 4.17
C ILE A 206 -14.73 -11.51 5.06
N ILE A 207 -14.52 -10.56 5.98
CA ILE A 207 -13.33 -10.53 6.84
C ILE A 207 -13.31 -11.71 7.81
N ASN A 208 -14.45 -12.19 8.31
CA ASN A 208 -14.51 -13.41 9.13
C ASN A 208 -14.00 -14.65 8.38
N LYS A 209 -14.34 -14.81 7.09
CA LYS A 209 -13.83 -15.90 6.24
C LYS A 209 -12.31 -15.78 6.04
N ILE A 210 -11.84 -14.56 5.79
CA ILE A 210 -10.41 -14.29 5.61
C ILE A 210 -9.65 -14.53 6.93
N ASP A 211 -10.22 -14.14 8.07
CA ASP A 211 -9.62 -14.36 9.39
C ASP A 211 -9.53 -15.85 9.75
N ALA A 212 -10.53 -16.65 9.39
CA ALA A 212 -10.48 -18.12 9.55
C ALA A 212 -9.31 -18.72 8.74
N THR A 213 -9.10 -18.29 7.50
CA THR A 213 -7.96 -18.67 6.67
C THR A 213 -6.64 -18.20 7.28
N ARG A 214 -6.56 -16.95 7.76
CA ARG A 214 -5.39 -16.40 8.45
C ARG A 214 -4.96 -17.28 9.63
N ARG A 215 -5.90 -17.66 10.48
CA ARG A 215 -5.65 -18.54 11.64
C ARG A 215 -5.11 -19.91 11.22
N THR A 216 -5.63 -20.44 10.11
CA THR A 216 -5.22 -21.74 9.58
C THR A 216 -3.85 -21.68 8.92
N LEU A 217 -3.58 -20.70 8.07
CA LEU A 217 -2.29 -20.49 7.41
C LEU A 217 -1.20 -20.02 8.37
N GLY A 218 -1.57 -19.44 9.52
CA GLY A 218 -0.61 -18.94 10.49
C GLY A 218 0.05 -17.62 10.09
N THR A 219 -0.56 -16.83 9.19
CA THR A 219 -0.07 -15.50 8.82
C THR A 219 -0.38 -14.45 9.89
N SER A 220 -0.20 -14.80 11.16
CA SER A 220 -0.57 -14.00 12.33
C SER A 220 0.46 -12.91 12.61
N LEU A 221 0.00 -11.75 13.07
CA LEU A 221 0.85 -10.65 13.50
C LEU A 221 1.33 -10.85 14.93
N ASP A 222 2.57 -10.45 15.20
CA ASP A 222 3.17 -10.44 16.53
C ASP A 222 2.66 -9.23 17.36
N PRO A 223 2.41 -9.39 18.68
CA PRO A 223 1.89 -8.30 19.51
C PRO A 223 2.84 -7.12 19.71
N ASN A 224 4.17 -7.29 19.69
CA ASN A 224 5.10 -6.15 19.69
C ASN A 224 4.99 -5.36 18.39
N THR A 225 4.89 -6.06 17.26
CA THR A 225 4.66 -5.44 15.95
C THR A 225 3.34 -4.68 15.93
N ALA A 226 2.28 -5.24 16.52
CA ALA A 226 0.99 -4.57 16.65
C ALA A 226 1.10 -3.28 17.49
N PHE A 227 1.81 -3.32 18.61
CA PHE A 227 2.06 -2.15 19.45
C PHE A 227 2.82 -1.05 18.69
N LEU A 228 3.88 -1.39 17.94
CA LEU A 228 4.63 -0.43 17.13
C LEU A 228 3.74 0.17 16.02
N ALA A 229 2.87 -0.63 15.42
CA ALA A 229 1.91 -0.14 14.42
C ALA A 229 0.90 0.83 15.04
N ILE A 230 0.32 0.52 16.23
CA ILE A 230 -0.54 1.44 16.98
C ILE A 230 0.19 2.76 17.24
N ARG A 231 1.44 2.69 17.71
CA ARG A 231 2.26 3.88 17.96
C ARG A 231 2.48 4.71 16.68
N GLY A 232 2.77 4.07 15.54
CA GLY A 232 2.92 4.75 14.25
C GLY A 232 1.63 5.42 13.77
N LEU A 233 0.49 4.78 13.97
CA LEU A 233 -0.82 5.32 13.59
C LEU A 233 -1.20 6.62 14.34
N LYS A 234 -0.71 6.81 15.57
CA LYS A 234 -0.97 8.04 16.36
C LYS A 234 -0.50 9.32 15.65
N THR A 235 0.48 9.23 14.77
CA THR A 235 1.03 10.37 14.02
C THR A 235 0.78 10.28 12.52
N LEU A 236 -0.04 9.34 12.06
CA LEU A 236 -0.28 9.13 10.62
C LEU A 236 -0.75 10.41 9.93
N GLY A 237 -1.75 11.10 10.48
CA GLY A 237 -2.28 12.34 9.90
C GLY A 237 -1.21 13.42 9.74
N LEU A 238 -0.47 13.73 10.81
CA LEU A 238 0.61 14.72 10.79
C LEU A 238 1.71 14.37 9.78
N ARG A 239 2.10 13.09 9.73
CA ARG A 239 3.12 12.62 8.79
C ARG A 239 2.63 12.71 7.35
N MET A 240 1.43 12.24 7.07
CA MET A 240 0.88 12.25 5.71
C MET A 240 0.63 13.66 5.19
N GLU A 241 0.13 14.57 6.02
CA GLU A 241 0.01 15.99 5.66
C GLU A 241 1.35 16.58 5.23
N LYS A 242 2.38 16.40 6.08
CA LYS A 242 3.73 16.91 5.76
C LYS A 242 4.32 16.23 4.53
N ILE A 243 4.17 14.92 4.40
CA ILE A 243 4.69 14.13 3.27
C ILE A 243 4.00 14.54 1.96
N ASN A 244 2.67 14.67 1.94
CA ASN A 244 1.91 15.11 0.76
C ASN A 244 2.37 16.50 0.29
N ASN A 245 2.48 17.44 1.24
CA ASN A 245 2.94 18.81 0.94
C ASN A 245 4.37 18.81 0.39
N ASN A 246 5.27 18.06 1.02
CA ASN A 246 6.64 17.94 0.53
C ASN A 246 6.71 17.29 -0.85
N ALA A 247 5.97 16.21 -1.08
CA ALA A 247 5.96 15.49 -2.36
C ALA A 247 5.42 16.36 -3.50
N LYS A 248 4.38 17.15 -3.23
CA LYS A 248 3.85 18.11 -4.19
C LYS A 248 4.90 19.14 -4.58
N LEU A 249 5.52 19.82 -3.60
CA LEU A 249 6.56 20.82 -3.87
C LEU A 249 7.78 20.23 -4.58
N ILE A 250 8.23 19.03 -4.18
CA ILE A 250 9.32 18.33 -4.87
C ILE A 250 8.94 18.01 -6.32
N SER A 251 7.69 17.56 -6.58
CA SER A 251 7.27 17.29 -7.95
C SER A 251 7.30 18.53 -8.83
N GLU A 252 6.86 19.70 -8.31
CA GLU A 252 6.92 20.98 -8.99
C GLU A 252 8.37 21.42 -9.26
N MET A 253 9.25 21.32 -8.26
CA MET A 253 10.67 21.65 -8.43
C MET A 253 11.40 20.73 -9.42
N LEU A 254 11.00 19.46 -9.50
CA LEU A 254 11.54 18.51 -10.48
C LEU A 254 11.08 18.81 -11.91
N GLU A 255 9.90 19.38 -12.12
CA GLU A 255 9.43 19.80 -13.45
C GLU A 255 10.36 20.88 -14.06
N ASP A 256 10.87 21.78 -13.23
CA ASP A 256 11.78 22.87 -13.64
C ASP A 256 13.26 22.45 -13.69
N ALA A 257 13.59 21.28 -13.17
CA ALA A 257 14.98 20.84 -13.03
C ALA A 257 15.53 20.20 -14.32
N LYS A 258 16.71 20.64 -14.79
CA LYS A 258 17.35 20.11 -16.01
C LYS A 258 17.75 18.64 -15.91
N PHE A 259 17.93 18.11 -14.70
CA PHE A 259 18.35 16.73 -14.48
C PHE A 259 17.21 15.71 -14.48
N SER A 260 15.96 16.19 -14.46
CA SER A 260 14.75 15.35 -14.42
C SER A 260 13.83 15.61 -15.59
N ARG A 261 13.00 14.61 -15.89
CA ARG A 261 11.94 14.67 -16.90
C ARG A 261 10.87 13.64 -16.59
N ASN A 262 9.73 13.70 -17.28
CA ASN A 262 8.63 12.74 -17.13
C ASN A 262 8.22 12.54 -15.66
N ILE A 263 7.96 13.66 -14.98
CA ILE A 263 7.58 13.66 -13.57
C ILE A 263 6.15 13.10 -13.45
N VAL A 264 5.98 12.09 -12.61
CA VAL A 264 4.68 11.47 -12.33
C VAL A 264 4.35 11.68 -10.85
N TYR A 265 3.27 12.42 -10.60
CA TYR A 265 2.73 12.65 -9.26
C TYR A 265 1.21 12.78 -9.34
N PRO A 266 0.41 11.99 -8.58
CA PRO A 266 -1.04 11.93 -8.75
C PRO A 266 -1.78 13.26 -8.56
N ALA A 267 -1.27 14.18 -7.73
CA ALA A 267 -1.88 15.49 -7.51
C ALA A 267 -1.53 16.56 -8.57
N ASN A 268 -0.70 16.24 -9.57
CA ASN A 268 -0.40 17.15 -10.68
C ASN A 268 -1.50 17.09 -11.73
N LYS A 269 -1.99 18.24 -12.19
CA LYS A 269 -3.05 18.33 -13.23
C LYS A 269 -2.69 17.68 -14.55
N ASN A 270 -1.40 17.54 -14.84
CA ASN A 270 -0.90 16.87 -16.04
C ASN A 270 -0.81 15.33 -15.88
N HIS A 271 -1.19 14.80 -14.71
CA HIS A 271 -1.20 13.36 -14.49
C HIS A 271 -2.21 12.66 -15.40
N THR A 272 -1.83 11.53 -16.00
CA THR A 272 -2.67 10.78 -16.96
C THR A 272 -4.04 10.42 -16.37
N ASP A 273 -4.10 10.10 -15.08
CA ASP A 273 -5.33 9.71 -14.37
C ASP A 273 -5.79 10.83 -13.41
N TRP A 274 -5.60 12.10 -13.78
CA TRP A 274 -5.95 13.26 -12.94
C TRP A 274 -7.40 13.24 -12.46
N GLU A 275 -8.35 12.92 -13.33
CA GLU A 275 -9.77 12.88 -12.98
C GLU A 275 -10.04 11.86 -11.87
N ALA A 276 -9.50 10.64 -12.00
CA ALA A 276 -9.59 9.62 -10.98
C ALA A 276 -8.87 10.03 -9.68
N ALA A 277 -7.69 10.65 -9.80
CA ALA A 277 -6.93 11.14 -8.64
C ALA A 277 -7.69 12.25 -7.90
N ALA A 278 -8.23 13.24 -8.62
CA ALA A 278 -9.00 14.34 -8.03
C ALA A 278 -10.29 13.87 -7.34
N LYS A 279 -10.88 12.77 -7.81
CA LYS A 279 -12.10 12.18 -7.25
C LYS A 279 -11.80 11.32 -6.01
N ASN A 280 -10.77 10.48 -6.06
CA ASN A 280 -10.54 9.42 -5.06
C ASN A 280 -9.48 9.78 -4.01
N LEU A 281 -8.67 10.83 -4.21
CA LEU A 281 -7.54 11.14 -3.34
C LEU A 281 -7.67 12.53 -2.72
N VAL A 282 -7.36 12.64 -1.43
CA VAL A 282 -7.21 13.93 -0.75
C VAL A 282 -5.86 14.57 -1.07
N GLY A 283 -4.83 13.76 -1.35
CA GLY A 283 -3.49 14.19 -1.73
C GLY A 283 -2.81 13.14 -2.62
N GLY A 284 -1.65 13.49 -3.19
CA GLY A 284 -0.96 12.66 -4.19
C GLY A 284 -0.11 11.52 -3.63
N SER A 285 -0.19 11.21 -2.33
CA SER A 285 0.74 10.29 -1.65
C SER A 285 2.16 10.87 -1.46
N GLY A 286 3.03 10.10 -0.83
CA GLY A 286 4.42 10.49 -0.57
C GLY A 286 5.41 9.98 -1.62
N ILE A 287 4.96 9.55 -2.78
CA ILE A 287 5.83 9.02 -3.84
C ILE A 287 5.82 9.97 -5.04
N VAL A 288 7.02 10.29 -5.53
CA VAL A 288 7.23 11.00 -6.80
C VAL A 288 8.08 10.11 -7.69
N THR A 289 7.62 9.84 -8.91
CA THR A 289 8.39 9.11 -9.91
C THR A 289 8.85 10.07 -11.01
N PHE A 290 10.11 9.95 -11.42
CA PHE A 290 10.68 10.78 -12.48
C PHE A 290 11.76 10.00 -13.24
N GLU A 291 12.16 10.50 -14.39
CA GLU A 291 13.30 9.97 -15.12
C GLU A 291 14.49 10.93 -15.02
N LEU A 292 15.69 10.36 -14.84
CA LEU A 292 16.91 11.12 -15.00
C LEU A 292 17.11 11.53 -16.48
N SER A 293 17.44 12.80 -16.70
CA SER A 293 17.74 13.30 -18.05
C SER A 293 19.13 12.88 -18.52
N LYS A 294 19.41 13.04 -19.81
CA LYS A 294 20.75 12.76 -20.38
C LYS A 294 21.86 13.68 -19.82
N GLN A 295 21.48 14.80 -19.19
CA GLN A 295 22.40 15.75 -18.58
C GLN A 295 22.77 15.39 -17.15
N SER A 296 22.11 14.39 -16.56
CA SER A 296 22.37 13.90 -15.21
C SER A 296 23.37 12.75 -15.21
N ASN A 297 23.83 12.38 -14.03
CA ASN A 297 24.51 11.12 -13.80
C ASN A 297 23.61 9.92 -14.13
N GLU A 298 24.22 8.79 -14.50
CA GLU A 298 23.50 7.52 -14.57
C GLU A 298 22.89 7.15 -13.19
N PRO A 299 21.76 6.41 -13.13
CA PRO A 299 21.07 6.09 -11.88
C PRO A 299 21.96 5.56 -10.76
N GLY A 300 22.91 4.69 -11.09
CA GLY A 300 23.85 4.12 -10.11
C GLY A 300 24.82 5.13 -9.51
N LYS A 301 25.34 6.06 -10.32
CA LYS A 301 26.23 7.15 -9.87
C LYS A 301 25.42 8.19 -9.11
N PHE A 302 24.25 8.56 -9.61
CA PHE A 302 23.31 9.48 -8.96
C PHE A 302 23.03 9.04 -7.51
N MET A 303 22.56 7.79 -7.33
CA MET A 303 22.24 7.27 -6.00
C MET A 303 23.46 7.23 -5.04
N LYS A 304 24.67 7.02 -5.54
CA LYS A 304 25.90 6.99 -4.70
C LYS A 304 26.30 8.37 -4.18
N LYS A 305 25.92 9.44 -4.88
CA LYS A 305 26.24 10.82 -4.49
C LYS A 305 25.24 11.43 -3.49
N LEU A 306 24.11 10.78 -3.25
CA LEU A 306 23.10 11.24 -2.30
C LEU A 306 23.60 11.15 -0.85
N GLU A 307 23.44 12.24 -0.11
CA GLU A 307 23.85 12.34 1.30
C GLU A 307 22.65 12.26 2.26
N LEU A 308 21.56 12.94 1.98
CA LEU A 308 20.34 12.97 2.79
C LEU A 308 19.38 11.86 2.39
N VAL A 309 19.01 11.81 1.10
CA VAL A 309 18.11 10.83 0.53
C VAL A 309 18.83 9.49 0.40
N LYS A 310 18.32 8.43 1.03
CA LYS A 310 19.04 7.14 1.06
C LYS A 310 18.49 6.16 0.02
N PRO A 311 19.37 5.49 -0.75
CA PRO A 311 18.97 4.39 -1.63
C PRO A 311 18.41 3.23 -0.81
N ALA A 312 17.13 2.86 -1.08
CA ALA A 312 16.46 1.74 -0.40
C ALA A 312 15.37 1.13 -1.26
N ASN A 313 15.21 -0.20 -1.17
CA ASN A 313 14.12 -0.90 -1.86
C ASN A 313 12.83 -0.91 -1.03
N THR A 314 12.50 0.24 -0.44
CA THR A 314 11.27 0.45 0.33
C THR A 314 10.77 1.88 0.16
N PHE A 315 9.68 2.24 0.87
CA PHE A 315 9.11 3.58 0.88
C PHE A 315 8.23 3.77 2.12
N GLY A 316 7.72 4.98 2.32
CA GLY A 316 6.70 5.26 3.32
C GLY A 316 7.25 5.52 4.72
N SER A 317 8.46 6.08 4.81
CA SER A 317 9.11 6.45 6.06
C SER A 317 9.08 7.97 6.29
N VAL A 318 9.37 8.38 7.53
CA VAL A 318 9.69 9.77 7.88
C VAL A 318 10.95 10.27 7.17
N ASN A 319 11.85 9.36 6.74
CA ASN A 319 13.04 9.69 5.97
C ASN A 319 12.79 9.57 4.47
N SER A 320 13.39 10.47 3.69
CA SER A 320 13.37 10.41 2.24
C SER A 320 14.24 9.27 1.72
N LEU A 321 13.64 8.44 0.86
CA LEU A 321 14.28 7.26 0.27
C LEU A 321 14.14 7.30 -1.25
N ILE A 322 15.12 6.74 -1.95
CA ILE A 322 15.07 6.63 -3.40
C ILE A 322 15.34 5.20 -3.87
N SER A 323 14.70 4.81 -4.94
CA SER A 323 14.97 3.52 -5.57
C SER A 323 15.02 3.66 -7.08
N HIS A 324 15.83 2.79 -7.71
CA HIS A 324 15.86 2.59 -9.15
C HIS A 324 15.08 1.31 -9.47
N PRO A 325 13.83 1.41 -9.97
CA PRO A 325 12.96 0.25 -10.14
C PRO A 325 13.59 -0.87 -10.95
N THR A 326 14.31 -0.55 -12.03
CA THR A 326 14.93 -1.51 -12.95
C THR A 326 15.94 -2.44 -12.24
N THR A 327 16.72 -1.93 -11.27
CA THR A 327 17.71 -2.74 -10.55
C THR A 327 17.24 -3.25 -9.19
N MET A 328 16.10 -2.72 -8.69
CA MET A 328 15.59 -3.03 -7.34
C MET A 328 14.24 -3.76 -7.40
N SER A 329 13.13 -3.01 -7.40
CA SER A 329 11.78 -3.57 -7.21
C SER A 329 11.26 -4.36 -8.41
N HIS A 330 11.67 -4.01 -9.63
CA HIS A 330 11.23 -4.62 -10.89
C HIS A 330 12.36 -5.31 -11.67
N ARG A 331 13.46 -5.64 -10.98
CA ARG A 331 14.64 -6.29 -11.59
C ARG A 331 14.36 -7.63 -12.28
N ASN A 332 13.30 -8.32 -11.85
CA ASN A 332 12.92 -9.62 -12.40
C ASN A 332 12.01 -9.52 -13.64
N LEU A 333 11.54 -8.32 -14.00
CA LEU A 333 10.78 -8.11 -15.23
C LEU A 333 11.71 -8.02 -16.43
N SER A 334 11.27 -8.63 -17.55
CA SER A 334 11.93 -8.44 -18.84
C SER A 334 11.85 -6.97 -19.27
N GLU A 335 12.75 -6.54 -20.17
CA GLU A 335 12.72 -5.18 -20.72
C GLU A 335 11.36 -4.85 -21.38
N ASN A 336 10.79 -5.80 -22.13
CA ASN A 336 9.48 -5.62 -22.74
C ASN A 336 8.37 -5.47 -21.70
N SER A 337 8.43 -6.24 -20.60
CA SER A 337 7.45 -6.12 -19.50
C SER A 337 7.59 -4.77 -18.79
N ARG A 338 8.83 -4.27 -18.57
CA ARG A 338 9.04 -2.93 -17.99
C ARG A 338 8.50 -1.83 -18.92
N LYS A 339 8.78 -1.90 -20.22
CA LYS A 339 8.24 -0.94 -21.21
C LYS A 339 6.72 -0.93 -21.24
N ARG A 340 6.07 -2.11 -21.13
CA ARG A 340 4.60 -2.24 -21.08
C ARG A 340 3.99 -1.46 -19.92
N VAL A 341 4.67 -1.39 -18.78
CA VAL A 341 4.20 -0.67 -17.60
C VAL A 341 4.81 0.73 -17.44
N GLY A 342 5.54 1.22 -18.45
CA GLY A 342 6.09 2.58 -18.49
C GLY A 342 7.42 2.79 -17.75
N ILE A 343 8.10 1.73 -17.31
CA ILE A 343 9.39 1.81 -16.60
C ILE A 343 10.54 1.84 -17.60
N SER A 344 11.30 2.94 -17.61
CA SER A 344 12.56 3.07 -18.37
C SER A 344 13.78 2.78 -17.49
N ASP A 345 14.95 2.61 -18.14
CA ASP A 345 16.21 2.39 -17.41
C ASP A 345 16.71 3.64 -16.65
N ASN A 346 16.08 4.80 -16.82
CA ASN A 346 16.35 6.03 -16.10
C ASN A 346 15.27 6.37 -15.06
N THR A 347 14.27 5.51 -14.88
CA THR A 347 13.17 5.74 -13.93
C THR A 347 13.68 5.70 -12.50
N MET A 348 13.39 6.75 -11.75
CA MET A 348 13.68 6.88 -10.31
C MET A 348 12.35 7.02 -9.55
N ARG A 349 12.23 6.33 -8.41
CA ARG A 349 11.10 6.47 -7.48
C ARG A 349 11.60 7.07 -6.18
N LEU A 350 11.20 8.29 -5.90
CA LEU A 350 11.48 9.00 -4.66
C LEU A 350 10.32 8.79 -3.68
N SER A 351 10.60 8.28 -2.49
CA SER A 351 9.68 8.31 -1.35
C SER A 351 10.06 9.50 -0.49
N VAL A 352 9.24 10.51 -0.52
CA VAL A 352 9.47 11.78 0.19
C VAL A 352 9.13 11.61 1.66
N GLY A 353 10.03 12.06 2.53
CA GLY A 353 9.87 12.09 3.98
C GLY A 353 9.38 13.44 4.51
N ILE A 354 9.61 13.64 5.81
CA ILE A 354 9.17 14.86 6.52
C ILE A 354 10.26 15.94 6.62
N GLU A 355 11.43 15.72 6.04
CA GLU A 355 12.54 16.66 6.03
C GLU A 355 12.17 17.96 5.29
N GLY A 356 13.01 19.00 5.42
CA GLY A 356 12.80 20.25 4.67
C GLY A 356 12.93 20.03 3.16
N VAL A 357 11.96 20.54 2.39
CA VAL A 357 11.88 20.38 0.93
C VAL A 357 13.15 20.85 0.22
N GLU A 358 13.69 22.00 0.61
CA GLU A 358 14.88 22.58 0.03
C GLU A 358 16.10 21.68 0.25
N ARG A 359 16.18 21.00 1.38
CA ARG A 359 17.28 20.07 1.69
C ARG A 359 17.20 18.83 0.83
N ILE A 360 15.98 18.25 0.68
CA ILE A 360 15.76 17.08 -0.19
C ILE A 360 16.14 17.45 -1.62
N PHE A 361 15.61 18.57 -2.13
CA PHE A 361 15.87 18.98 -3.51
C PHE A 361 17.35 19.32 -3.76
N SER A 362 18.02 20.03 -2.82
CA SER A 362 19.44 20.34 -2.92
C SER A 362 20.30 19.08 -2.98
N ASP A 363 19.94 18.03 -2.24
CA ASP A 363 20.65 16.74 -2.29
C ASP A 363 20.48 16.06 -3.65
N LEU A 364 19.25 16.06 -4.21
CA LEU A 364 19.00 15.54 -5.55
C LEU A 364 19.76 16.32 -6.64
N LEU A 365 19.77 17.66 -6.53
CA LEU A 365 20.47 18.55 -7.48
C LEU A 365 21.97 18.29 -7.49
N LYS A 366 22.61 18.28 -6.32
CA LYS A 366 24.05 17.97 -6.18
C LYS A 366 24.41 16.59 -6.72
N ALA A 367 23.58 15.58 -6.44
CA ALA A 367 23.79 14.22 -6.93
C ALA A 367 23.66 14.11 -8.45
N SER A 368 22.93 15.03 -9.09
CA SER A 368 22.74 15.06 -10.54
C SER A 368 23.94 15.62 -11.32
N GLU A 369 24.79 16.40 -10.69
CA GLU A 369 25.98 17.00 -11.30
C GLU A 369 26.97 15.92 -11.73
N GLN A 370 27.55 16.07 -12.96
CA GLN A 370 28.46 15.08 -13.55
C GLN A 370 29.82 15.07 -12.92
#